data_989cf438235df03b0995cde8d13139af
#
_entry.id   989cf438235df03b0995cde8d13139af
#
_cell.length_a   1.000
_cell.length_b   1.000
_cell.length_c   1.000
_cell.angle_alpha   90.00
_cell.angle_beta   90.00
_cell.angle_gamma   90.00
#
_symmetry.space_group_name_H-M   'P 1'
#
loop_
_entity.id
_entity.type
_entity.pdbx_description
1 polymer ?
#
loop_
_entity_poly.entity_id
_entity_poly.type
_entity_poly.pdbx_seq_one_letter_code
_entity_poly.pdbx_strand_id
1 'polypeptide(L)'
;MPSSGSNSPNPTRSQIGPPLWLLAELTYRCPLQCPYCSNPLDFAKQGTELSTAQWIDVFRQARALGAAQLGFSGGEPLVRQDLAELIKAARDLGFYTNLITSGIGLTEQRIAEFSAAGLDHIQVSFQAADEEVNNLLAGSSKAFAHKLAMARAVKAHGYPMVLNFVTHRHNIDRIDRIIELCIELEADYVELATCQFYGWAELNRVGLLPTREQLQRAERITNEWRTKLTAQKHPCKLIFVTPDYYEERPKACMSGWGKLFLDITPDGTALPCHSARQLPVKFPNVREHSLEHIWFE
;
A
#
# COMPACT_ATOMS: atom_id res chain seq x y z
N MET A 1 -21.58 -36.15 9.02
CA MET A 1 -21.35 -36.50 7.62
C MET A 1 -20.12 -35.74 7.16
N PRO A 2 -19.07 -36.36 6.61
CA PRO A 2 -17.90 -35.67 6.13
C PRO A 2 -18.25 -34.94 4.83
N SER A 3 -17.99 -33.63 4.79
CA SER A 3 -18.14 -32.79 3.60
C SER A 3 -17.14 -33.27 2.55
N SER A 4 -17.64 -33.72 1.42
CA SER A 4 -16.86 -34.01 0.21
C SER A 4 -16.17 -32.71 -0.25
N GLY A 5 -14.91 -32.55 0.08
CA GLY A 5 -14.07 -31.53 -0.52
C GLY A 5 -14.01 -31.80 -2.01
N SER A 6 -14.57 -30.91 -2.82
CA SER A 6 -14.39 -30.92 -4.26
C SER A 6 -12.90 -30.56 -4.52
N ASN A 7 -12.10 -31.60 -4.80
CA ASN A 7 -10.81 -31.43 -5.43
C ASN A 7 -11.03 -30.85 -6.84
N SER A 8 -11.15 -29.55 -6.96
CA SER A 8 -11.00 -28.89 -8.27
C SER A 8 -9.58 -29.14 -8.74
N PRO A 9 -9.36 -29.63 -9.96
CA PRO A 9 -8.00 -29.82 -10.48
C PRO A 9 -7.27 -28.49 -10.44
N ASN A 10 -5.99 -28.50 -10.12
CA ASN A 10 -5.15 -27.30 -10.22
C ASN A 10 -5.29 -26.68 -11.62
N PRO A 11 -5.45 -25.35 -11.70
CA PRO A 11 -5.59 -24.70 -13.00
C PRO A 11 -4.34 -24.99 -13.84
N THR A 12 -4.54 -25.27 -15.12
CA THR A 12 -3.43 -25.41 -16.05
C THR A 12 -2.78 -24.04 -16.27
N ARG A 13 -1.49 -24.01 -16.65
CA ARG A 13 -0.73 -22.75 -16.91
C ARG A 13 -1.49 -21.81 -17.88
N SER A 14 -2.22 -22.34 -18.85
CA SER A 14 -3.04 -21.55 -19.79
C SER A 14 -4.26 -20.89 -19.15
N GLN A 15 -4.65 -21.29 -17.94
CA GLN A 15 -5.78 -20.73 -17.18
C GLN A 15 -5.33 -19.71 -16.14
N ILE A 16 -4.01 -19.57 -15.90
CA ILE A 16 -3.45 -18.60 -14.99
C ILE A 16 -3.07 -17.36 -15.80
N GLY A 17 -3.75 -16.24 -15.53
CA GLY A 17 -3.38 -14.95 -16.13
C GLY A 17 -2.06 -14.42 -15.59
N PRO A 18 -1.46 -13.41 -16.25
CA PRO A 18 -0.26 -12.76 -15.75
C PRO A 18 -0.52 -11.98 -14.46
N PRO A 19 0.50 -11.73 -13.61
CA PRO A 19 0.39 -10.72 -12.58
C PRO A 19 0.24 -9.35 -13.27
N LEU A 20 -0.75 -8.57 -12.86
CA LEU A 20 -0.94 -7.22 -13.40
C LEU A 20 -0.21 -6.17 -12.57
N TRP A 21 -0.09 -6.41 -11.27
CA TRP A 21 0.52 -5.49 -10.32
C TRP A 21 1.60 -6.18 -9.50
N LEU A 22 2.80 -5.61 -9.53
CA LEU A 22 3.90 -5.93 -8.64
C LEU A 22 3.96 -4.90 -7.50
N LEU A 23 3.89 -5.34 -6.26
CA LEU A 23 4.29 -4.57 -5.09
C LEU A 23 5.72 -4.94 -4.71
N ALA A 24 6.61 -3.97 -4.67
CA ALA A 24 7.98 -4.13 -4.23
C ALA A 24 8.15 -3.53 -2.83
N GLU A 25 8.16 -4.37 -1.80
CA GLU A 25 8.50 -3.92 -0.45
C GLU A 25 10.02 -3.77 -0.35
N LEU A 26 10.54 -2.59 -0.66
CA LEU A 26 11.97 -2.37 -0.94
C LEU A 26 12.88 -2.52 0.28
N THR A 27 12.36 -2.32 1.49
CA THR A 27 13.14 -2.29 2.74
C THR A 27 12.28 -2.62 3.95
N TYR A 28 12.92 -3.19 4.97
CA TYR A 28 12.31 -3.39 6.28
C TYR A 28 12.41 -2.14 7.18
N ARG A 29 13.26 -1.18 6.85
CA ARG A 29 13.50 0.02 7.67
C ARG A 29 12.38 1.02 7.51
N CYS A 30 11.92 1.59 8.63
CA CYS A 30 10.94 2.67 8.67
C CYS A 30 11.29 3.64 9.83
N PRO A 31 11.26 4.96 9.61
CA PRO A 31 11.49 5.93 10.68
C PRO A 31 10.30 6.11 11.61
N LEU A 32 9.13 5.56 11.26
CA LEU A 32 7.89 5.67 12.03
C LEU A 32 7.59 4.38 12.79
N GLN A 33 6.79 4.50 13.86
CA GLN A 33 6.35 3.38 14.70
C GLN A 33 4.83 3.43 14.88
N CYS A 34 4.10 3.46 13.77
CA CYS A 34 2.64 3.56 13.79
C CYS A 34 2.02 2.33 14.49
N PRO A 35 1.15 2.51 15.49
CA PRO A 35 0.55 1.41 16.25
C PRO A 35 -0.35 0.51 15.40
N TYR A 36 -0.83 1.01 14.25
CA TYR A 36 -1.65 0.28 13.28
C TYR A 36 -0.84 -0.34 12.13
N CYS A 37 0.50 -0.34 12.22
CA CYS A 37 1.35 -0.91 11.18
C CYS A 37 1.13 -2.42 11.09
N SER A 38 0.87 -2.92 9.88
CA SER A 38 0.70 -4.35 9.60
C SER A 38 2.02 -5.07 9.30
N ASN A 39 3.15 -4.38 9.29
CA ASN A 39 4.45 -4.99 9.11
C ASN A 39 4.79 -5.94 10.27
N PRO A 40 5.57 -7.01 10.02
CA PRO A 40 5.98 -7.97 11.04
C PRO A 40 6.69 -7.31 12.22
N LEU A 41 6.51 -7.87 13.43
CA LEU A 41 7.13 -7.35 14.66
C LEU A 41 8.66 -7.41 14.64
N ASP A 42 9.21 -8.40 13.95
CA ASP A 42 10.65 -8.63 13.77
C ASP A 42 11.19 -8.08 12.46
N PHE A 43 10.44 -7.17 11.83
CA PHE A 43 10.70 -6.60 10.52
C PHE A 43 12.15 -6.11 10.34
N ALA A 44 12.71 -5.47 11.36
CA ALA A 44 14.09 -5.00 11.33
C ALA A 44 15.15 -6.11 11.51
N LYS A 45 14.73 -7.33 11.88
CA LYS A 45 15.61 -8.47 12.14
C LYS A 45 15.67 -9.47 10.99
N GLN A 46 14.77 -9.31 10.01
CA GLN A 46 14.70 -10.23 8.88
C GLN A 46 15.82 -9.93 7.89
N GLY A 47 16.55 -10.93 7.58
CA GLY A 47 17.50 -11.22 6.53
C GLY A 47 18.21 -10.08 5.78
N THR A 48 18.98 -10.44 4.79
CA THR A 48 19.63 -9.48 3.89
C THR A 48 18.62 -8.98 2.86
N GLU A 49 18.39 -7.69 2.80
CA GLU A 49 17.54 -7.07 1.78
C GLU A 49 18.10 -7.30 0.37
N LEU A 50 17.23 -7.35 -0.63
CA LEU A 50 17.64 -7.42 -2.03
C LEU A 50 18.46 -6.18 -2.40
N SER A 51 19.55 -6.41 -3.13
CA SER A 51 20.36 -5.34 -3.72
C SER A 51 19.61 -4.65 -4.87
N THR A 52 20.10 -3.48 -5.30
CA THR A 52 19.60 -2.76 -6.48
C THR A 52 19.52 -3.67 -7.70
N ALA A 53 20.60 -4.42 -7.98
CA ALA A 53 20.66 -5.32 -9.13
C ALA A 53 19.62 -6.46 -9.05
N GLN A 54 19.40 -7.01 -7.86
CA GLN A 54 18.39 -8.05 -7.63
C GLN A 54 16.98 -7.50 -7.82
N TRP A 55 16.69 -6.28 -7.34
CA TRP A 55 15.39 -5.63 -7.57
C TRP A 55 15.15 -5.36 -9.06
N ILE A 56 16.17 -4.87 -9.80
CA ILE A 56 16.05 -4.64 -11.24
C ILE A 56 15.78 -5.96 -11.96
N ASP A 57 16.39 -7.06 -11.54
CA ASP A 57 16.10 -8.38 -12.10
C ASP A 57 14.67 -8.84 -11.81
N VAL A 58 14.17 -8.66 -10.59
CA VAL A 58 12.76 -8.90 -10.22
C VAL A 58 11.83 -8.10 -11.14
N PHE A 59 12.09 -6.80 -11.35
CA PHE A 59 11.27 -5.96 -12.24
C PHE A 59 11.27 -6.47 -13.68
N ARG A 60 12.43 -6.87 -14.20
CA ARG A 60 12.55 -7.44 -15.54
C ARG A 60 11.72 -8.72 -15.69
N GLN A 61 11.82 -9.63 -14.72
CA GLN A 61 11.05 -10.87 -14.71
C GLN A 61 9.54 -10.60 -14.59
N ALA A 62 9.09 -9.72 -13.68
CA ALA A 62 7.69 -9.38 -13.54
C ALA A 62 7.12 -8.73 -14.81
N ARG A 63 7.90 -7.86 -15.47
CA ARG A 63 7.49 -7.24 -16.73
C ARG A 63 7.36 -8.26 -17.85
N ALA A 64 8.29 -9.22 -17.93
CA ALA A 64 8.25 -10.32 -18.90
C ALA A 64 7.00 -11.21 -18.71
N LEU A 65 6.52 -11.37 -17.47
CA LEU A 65 5.28 -12.07 -17.16
C LEU A 65 4.03 -11.28 -17.55
N GLY A 66 4.12 -9.97 -17.74
CA GLY A 66 3.00 -9.11 -18.13
C GLY A 66 2.59 -8.07 -17.08
N ALA A 67 3.28 -7.96 -15.95
CA ALA A 67 2.99 -6.94 -14.95
C ALA A 67 3.12 -5.53 -15.57
N ALA A 68 2.07 -4.72 -15.41
CA ALA A 68 1.98 -3.38 -15.99
C ALA A 68 2.18 -2.27 -14.95
N GLN A 69 1.88 -2.55 -13.68
CA GLN A 69 1.98 -1.60 -12.58
C GLN A 69 3.00 -2.08 -11.56
N LEU A 70 3.77 -1.13 -11.01
CA LEU A 70 4.74 -1.37 -9.96
C LEU A 70 4.59 -0.34 -8.84
N GLY A 71 4.34 -0.82 -7.62
CA GLY A 71 4.32 0.00 -6.42
C GLY A 71 5.61 -0.16 -5.62
N PHE A 72 6.29 0.93 -5.32
CA PHE A 72 7.44 0.97 -4.40
C PHE A 72 6.93 1.20 -2.99
N SER A 73 7.13 0.25 -2.10
CA SER A 73 6.62 0.24 -0.73
C SER A 73 7.65 -0.39 0.23
N GLY A 74 7.18 -0.94 1.34
CA GLY A 74 7.99 -1.64 2.36
C GLY A 74 7.75 -1.09 3.75
N GLY A 75 8.82 -0.88 4.52
CA GLY A 75 8.80 -0.01 5.69
C GLY A 75 8.57 1.44 5.23
N GLU A 76 9.68 2.12 4.88
CA GLU A 76 9.61 3.41 4.20
C GLU A 76 10.60 3.40 3.01
N PRO A 77 10.12 3.41 1.76
CA PRO A 77 11.01 3.33 0.59
C PRO A 77 12.00 4.50 0.49
N LEU A 78 11.66 5.65 1.05
CA LEU A 78 12.54 6.84 1.05
C LEU A 78 13.84 6.65 1.85
N VAL A 79 13.97 5.62 2.68
CA VAL A 79 15.24 5.34 3.38
C VAL A 79 16.28 4.68 2.47
N ARG A 80 15.88 4.18 1.29
CA ARG A 80 16.82 3.67 0.29
C ARG A 80 17.46 4.81 -0.48
N GLN A 81 18.79 4.73 -0.65
CA GLN A 81 19.52 5.74 -1.40
C GLN A 81 19.44 5.53 -2.91
N ASP A 82 19.20 4.30 -3.35
CA ASP A 82 19.09 3.86 -4.75
C ASP A 82 17.66 3.93 -5.31
N LEU A 83 16.70 4.55 -4.58
CA LEU A 83 15.30 4.59 -4.98
C LEU A 83 15.10 5.23 -6.37
N ALA A 84 15.81 6.31 -6.68
CA ALA A 84 15.71 6.97 -8.00
C ALA A 84 16.22 6.06 -9.13
N GLU A 85 17.27 5.26 -8.89
CA GLU A 85 17.78 4.27 -9.83
C GLU A 85 16.74 3.16 -10.07
N LEU A 86 16.09 2.67 -9.01
CA LEU A 86 15.02 1.67 -9.12
C LEU A 86 13.80 2.20 -9.87
N ILE A 87 13.39 3.46 -9.62
CA ILE A 87 12.31 4.13 -10.36
C ILE A 87 12.66 4.20 -11.84
N LYS A 88 13.87 4.67 -12.17
CA LYS A 88 14.32 4.76 -13.56
C LYS A 88 14.32 3.39 -14.25
N ALA A 89 14.85 2.36 -13.61
CA ALA A 89 14.87 1.01 -14.15
C ALA A 89 13.46 0.47 -14.44
N ALA A 90 12.51 0.69 -13.51
CA ALA A 90 11.12 0.30 -13.69
C ALA A 90 10.47 1.07 -14.87
N ARG A 91 10.73 2.38 -14.97
CA ARG A 91 10.24 3.21 -16.07
C ARG A 91 10.79 2.74 -17.43
N ASP A 92 12.09 2.47 -17.51
CA ASP A 92 12.74 2.00 -18.73
C ASP A 92 12.19 0.62 -19.19
N LEU A 93 11.71 -0.20 -18.26
CA LEU A 93 11.01 -1.45 -18.53
C LEU A 93 9.53 -1.25 -18.94
N GLY A 94 8.98 -0.04 -18.86
CA GLY A 94 7.62 0.30 -19.27
C GLY A 94 6.55 0.01 -18.21
N PHE A 95 6.89 0.04 -16.93
CA PHE A 95 5.91 0.03 -15.86
C PHE A 95 5.24 1.41 -15.69
N TYR A 96 3.97 1.40 -15.28
CA TYR A 96 3.37 2.51 -14.58
C TYR A 96 3.75 2.41 -13.11
N THR A 97 4.39 3.44 -12.56
CA THR A 97 5.07 3.40 -11.28
C THR A 97 4.37 4.25 -10.21
N ASN A 98 4.26 3.70 -8.99
CA ASN A 98 3.68 4.37 -7.84
C ASN A 98 4.65 4.33 -6.65
N LEU A 99 4.94 5.48 -6.05
CA LEU A 99 5.66 5.57 -4.78
C LEU A 99 4.65 5.64 -3.62
N ILE A 100 4.67 4.64 -2.74
CA ILE A 100 3.83 4.55 -1.54
C ILE A 100 4.70 4.91 -0.33
N THR A 101 4.49 6.08 0.24
CA THR A 101 5.36 6.62 1.28
C THR A 101 4.59 7.27 2.43
N SER A 102 5.18 7.27 3.61
CA SER A 102 4.71 8.11 4.73
C SER A 102 4.99 9.59 4.51
N GLY A 103 5.78 9.95 3.51
CA GLY A 103 6.25 11.30 3.26
C GLY A 103 7.42 11.74 4.15
N ILE A 104 7.78 10.96 5.18
CA ILE A 104 8.91 11.31 6.05
C ILE A 104 10.23 11.02 5.34
N GLY A 105 11.05 12.06 5.16
CA GLY A 105 12.26 12.01 4.35
C GLY A 105 12.06 12.41 2.88
N LEU A 106 10.83 12.72 2.46
CA LEU A 106 10.58 13.38 1.18
C LEU A 106 11.07 14.84 1.26
N THR A 107 11.57 15.35 0.15
CA THR A 107 11.99 16.75 -0.03
C THR A 107 11.65 17.19 -1.45
N GLU A 108 11.55 18.48 -1.71
CA GLU A 108 11.34 19.00 -3.07
C GLU A 108 12.42 18.52 -4.03
N GLN A 109 13.67 18.47 -3.59
CA GLN A 109 14.78 17.95 -4.38
C GLN A 109 14.54 16.47 -4.78
N ARG A 110 14.10 15.62 -3.85
CA ARG A 110 13.80 14.21 -4.14
C ARG A 110 12.57 14.07 -5.05
N ILE A 111 11.57 14.92 -4.89
CA ILE A 111 10.42 14.93 -5.80
C ILE A 111 10.88 15.23 -7.23
N ALA A 112 11.75 16.25 -7.41
CA ALA A 112 12.33 16.58 -8.71
C ALA A 112 13.21 15.44 -9.28
N GLU A 113 14.01 14.79 -8.44
CA GLU A 113 14.83 13.62 -8.80
C GLU A 113 13.96 12.46 -9.28
N PHE A 114 12.88 12.14 -8.56
CA PHE A 114 11.95 11.08 -8.95
C PHE A 114 11.18 11.42 -10.23
N SER A 115 10.84 12.70 -10.43
CA SER A 115 10.26 13.17 -11.69
C SER A 115 11.21 12.97 -12.85
N ALA A 116 12.49 13.32 -12.69
CA ALA A 116 13.51 13.09 -13.71
C ALA A 116 13.75 11.60 -13.97
N ALA A 117 13.59 10.73 -12.96
CA ALA A 117 13.66 9.28 -13.09
C ALA A 117 12.42 8.67 -13.77
N GLY A 118 11.33 9.44 -13.92
CA GLY A 118 10.12 9.02 -14.61
C GLY A 118 9.07 8.35 -13.72
N LEU A 119 9.02 8.69 -12.43
CA LEU A 119 7.93 8.27 -11.53
C LEU A 119 6.59 8.84 -12.01
N ASP A 120 5.55 7.99 -12.07
CA ASP A 120 4.26 8.40 -12.60
C ASP A 120 3.34 8.99 -11.54
N HIS A 121 3.37 8.47 -10.30
CA HIS A 121 2.48 8.98 -9.25
C HIS A 121 3.02 8.76 -7.81
N ILE A 122 2.52 9.55 -6.87
CA ILE A 122 2.92 9.48 -5.46
C ILE A 122 1.68 9.33 -4.58
N GLN A 123 1.73 8.32 -3.70
CA GLN A 123 0.78 8.13 -2.62
C GLN A 123 1.43 8.55 -1.30
N VAL A 124 0.82 9.53 -0.62
CA VAL A 124 1.28 10.00 0.70
C VAL A 124 0.32 9.52 1.78
N SER A 125 0.84 8.82 2.77
CA SER A 125 0.06 8.29 3.89
C SER A 125 0.04 9.25 5.06
N PHE A 126 -1.16 9.60 5.54
CA PHE A 126 -1.39 10.36 6.77
C PHE A 126 -2.00 9.47 7.85
N GLN A 127 -1.76 9.79 9.12
CA GLN A 127 -2.33 9.08 10.25
C GLN A 127 -3.71 9.62 10.64
N ALA A 128 -3.91 10.93 10.52
CA ALA A 128 -5.17 11.63 10.81
C ALA A 128 -5.18 13.00 10.11
N ALA A 129 -6.35 13.65 10.09
CA ALA A 129 -6.51 15.03 9.61
C ALA A 129 -6.19 16.09 10.69
N ASP A 130 -6.11 15.67 11.96
CA ASP A 130 -5.76 16.53 13.08
C ASP A 130 -4.28 16.37 13.41
N GLU A 131 -3.56 17.49 13.60
CA GLU A 131 -2.12 17.50 13.86
C GLU A 131 -1.74 16.69 15.09
N GLU A 132 -2.47 16.88 16.21
CA GLU A 132 -2.21 16.19 17.48
C GLU A 132 -2.30 14.67 17.31
N VAL A 133 -3.41 14.19 16.72
CA VAL A 133 -3.64 12.75 16.50
C VAL A 133 -2.65 12.19 15.48
N ASN A 134 -2.39 12.92 14.38
CA ASN A 134 -1.43 12.48 13.38
C ASN A 134 -0.01 12.34 13.98
N ASN A 135 0.44 13.34 14.74
CA ASN A 135 1.77 13.35 15.32
C ASN A 135 1.94 12.29 16.41
N LEU A 136 0.90 12.07 17.24
CA LEU A 136 0.88 10.99 18.22
C LEU A 136 1.03 9.63 17.56
N LEU A 137 0.23 9.34 16.54
CA LEU A 137 0.22 8.06 15.84
C LEU A 137 1.49 7.85 14.97
N ALA A 138 2.08 8.92 14.48
CA ALA A 138 3.35 8.88 13.75
C ALA A 138 4.57 8.72 14.69
N GLY A 139 4.42 9.02 15.97
CA GLY A 139 5.54 9.08 16.91
C GLY A 139 6.48 10.26 16.65
N SER A 140 5.98 11.36 16.05
CA SER A 140 6.79 12.51 15.65
C SER A 140 5.99 13.80 15.68
N SER A 141 6.45 14.78 16.48
CA SER A 141 5.79 16.09 16.63
C SER A 141 5.83 16.98 15.38
N LYS A 142 6.60 16.62 14.36
CA LYS A 142 6.74 17.38 13.11
C LYS A 142 6.13 16.69 11.91
N ALA A 143 5.57 15.48 12.09
CA ALA A 143 5.14 14.67 10.96
C ALA A 143 4.01 15.33 10.16
N PHE A 144 3.01 15.88 10.81
CA PHE A 144 1.85 16.47 10.14
C PHE A 144 2.23 17.67 9.27
N ALA A 145 2.93 18.65 9.84
CA ALA A 145 3.38 19.85 9.12
C ALA A 145 4.26 19.49 7.92
N HIS A 146 5.20 18.53 8.11
CA HIS A 146 6.07 18.07 7.03
C HIS A 146 5.27 17.39 5.90
N LYS A 147 4.34 16.51 6.24
CA LYS A 147 3.48 15.83 5.24
C LYS A 147 2.61 16.81 4.46
N LEU A 148 2.03 17.81 5.13
CA LEU A 148 1.29 18.88 4.44
C LEU A 148 2.15 19.63 3.43
N ALA A 149 3.37 20.01 3.83
CA ALA A 149 4.30 20.68 2.93
C ALA A 149 4.65 19.79 1.73
N MET A 150 4.95 18.52 1.97
CA MET A 150 5.30 17.58 0.90
C MET A 150 4.13 17.23 -0.02
N ALA A 151 2.91 17.10 0.50
CA ALA A 151 1.72 16.90 -0.33
C ALA A 151 1.51 18.08 -1.31
N ARG A 152 1.67 19.32 -0.82
CA ARG A 152 1.64 20.52 -1.68
C ARG A 152 2.77 20.53 -2.71
N ALA A 153 3.98 20.15 -2.31
CA ALA A 153 5.12 20.05 -3.22
C ALA A 153 4.89 18.99 -4.32
N VAL A 154 4.33 17.83 -3.96
CA VAL A 154 3.95 16.78 -4.92
C VAL A 154 3.00 17.34 -5.99
N LYS A 155 1.96 18.08 -5.59
CA LYS A 155 1.03 18.72 -6.53
C LYS A 155 1.69 19.81 -7.35
N ALA A 156 2.55 20.64 -6.74
CA ALA A 156 3.30 21.70 -7.44
C ALA A 156 4.22 21.14 -8.53
N HIS A 157 4.73 19.91 -8.36
CA HIS A 157 5.49 19.19 -9.38
C HIS A 157 4.62 18.48 -10.43
N GLY A 158 3.28 18.64 -10.37
CA GLY A 158 2.35 18.11 -11.38
C GLY A 158 2.05 16.62 -11.24
N TYR A 159 2.39 15.98 -10.12
CA TYR A 159 2.07 14.57 -9.92
C TYR A 159 0.57 14.34 -9.70
N PRO A 160 -0.01 13.28 -10.28
CA PRO A 160 -1.18 12.64 -9.70
C PRO A 160 -0.87 12.22 -8.27
N MET A 161 -1.76 12.54 -7.32
CA MET A 161 -1.53 12.29 -5.89
C MET A 161 -2.67 11.50 -5.28
N VAL A 162 -2.31 10.42 -4.58
CA VAL A 162 -3.21 9.71 -3.67
C VAL A 162 -2.88 10.09 -2.25
N LEU A 163 -3.87 10.47 -1.45
CA LEU A 163 -3.74 10.59 -0.01
C LEU A 163 -4.39 9.37 0.63
N ASN A 164 -3.60 8.61 1.39
CA ASN A 164 -4.04 7.39 2.05
C ASN A 164 -4.17 7.61 3.56
N PHE A 165 -5.28 7.12 4.12
CA PHE A 165 -5.53 7.09 5.55
C PHE A 165 -5.97 5.69 5.95
N VAL A 166 -5.19 5.03 6.79
CA VAL A 166 -5.62 3.79 7.43
C VAL A 166 -6.65 4.13 8.49
N THR A 167 -7.90 3.69 8.30
CA THR A 167 -9.01 3.99 9.21
C THR A 167 -9.01 3.04 10.41
N HIS A 168 -9.11 3.60 11.60
CA HIS A 168 -9.17 2.90 12.86
C HIS A 168 -9.94 3.74 13.90
N ARG A 169 -10.17 3.20 15.09
CA ARG A 169 -11.01 3.84 16.14
C ARG A 169 -10.66 5.31 16.41
N HIS A 170 -9.39 5.71 16.29
CA HIS A 170 -8.95 7.07 16.65
C HIS A 170 -9.17 8.12 15.56
N ASN A 171 -9.43 7.71 14.31
CA ASN A 171 -9.60 8.66 13.20
C ASN A 171 -10.90 8.49 12.41
N ILE A 172 -11.57 7.33 12.53
CA ILE A 172 -12.75 7.00 11.71
C ILE A 172 -13.94 7.94 11.94
N ASP A 173 -14.08 8.53 13.13
CA ASP A 173 -15.12 9.50 13.42
C ASP A 173 -14.85 10.88 12.82
N ARG A 174 -13.72 11.07 12.18
CA ARG A 174 -13.27 12.31 11.51
C ARG A 174 -13.14 12.17 10.00
N ILE A 175 -13.90 11.25 9.38
CA ILE A 175 -13.87 11.01 7.93
C ILE A 175 -14.19 12.26 7.12
N ASP A 176 -15.12 13.09 7.57
CA ASP A 176 -15.44 14.37 6.99
C ASP A 176 -14.22 15.30 6.93
N ARG A 177 -13.49 15.46 8.04
CA ARG A 177 -12.29 16.28 8.11
C ARG A 177 -11.14 15.72 7.27
N ILE A 178 -11.02 14.39 7.19
CA ILE A 178 -10.04 13.73 6.33
C ILE A 178 -10.33 14.07 4.86
N ILE A 179 -11.59 13.96 4.42
CA ILE A 179 -11.98 14.26 3.04
C ILE A 179 -11.78 15.75 2.74
N GLU A 180 -12.16 16.66 3.64
CA GLU A 180 -11.93 18.11 3.48
C GLU A 180 -10.44 18.42 3.31
N LEU A 181 -9.57 17.88 4.18
CA LEU A 181 -8.12 18.06 4.06
C LEU A 181 -7.59 17.57 2.72
N CYS A 182 -8.08 16.43 2.23
CA CYS A 182 -7.65 15.90 0.95
C CYS A 182 -8.06 16.77 -0.23
N ILE A 183 -9.25 17.40 -0.15
CA ILE A 183 -9.73 18.37 -1.15
C ILE A 183 -8.88 19.64 -1.10
N GLU A 184 -8.56 20.15 0.10
CA GLU A 184 -7.68 21.31 0.29
C GLU A 184 -6.27 21.09 -0.26
N LEU A 185 -5.79 19.82 -0.23
CA LEU A 185 -4.49 19.42 -0.77
C LEU A 185 -4.55 19.03 -2.26
N GLU A 186 -5.70 19.19 -2.91
CA GLU A 186 -5.91 18.89 -4.33
C GLU A 186 -5.58 17.42 -4.68
N ALA A 187 -5.90 16.48 -3.77
CA ALA A 187 -5.71 15.07 -4.04
C ALA A 187 -6.57 14.59 -5.22
N ASP A 188 -6.00 13.78 -6.09
CA ASP A 188 -6.74 13.15 -7.19
C ASP A 188 -7.56 11.97 -6.67
N TYR A 189 -7.01 11.22 -5.70
CA TYR A 189 -7.69 10.13 -5.02
C TYR A 189 -7.48 10.23 -3.51
N VAL A 190 -8.53 9.89 -2.76
CA VAL A 190 -8.47 9.67 -1.31
C VAL A 190 -8.74 8.20 -1.06
N GLU A 191 -7.80 7.52 -0.46
CA GLU A 191 -7.97 6.14 -0.05
C GLU A 191 -8.18 6.06 1.47
N LEU A 192 -9.38 5.69 1.87
CA LEU A 192 -9.75 5.37 3.24
C LEU A 192 -9.59 3.86 3.40
N ALA A 193 -8.35 3.44 3.69
CA ALA A 193 -7.96 2.04 3.79
C ALA A 193 -8.39 1.42 5.11
N THR A 194 -8.57 0.11 5.13
CA THR A 194 -8.85 -0.62 6.38
C THR A 194 -7.58 -0.89 7.16
N CYS A 195 -7.64 -0.79 8.50
CA CYS A 195 -6.60 -1.31 9.36
C CYS A 195 -6.56 -2.83 9.26
N GLN A 196 -5.43 -3.37 8.87
CA GLN A 196 -5.25 -4.83 8.75
C GLN A 196 -4.58 -5.35 10.02
N PHE A 197 -5.32 -6.21 10.76
CA PHE A 197 -4.91 -6.67 12.07
C PHE A 197 -3.93 -7.83 12.02
N TYR A 198 -2.68 -7.52 11.68
CA TYR A 198 -1.50 -8.35 11.87
C TYR A 198 -0.30 -7.45 12.21
N GLY A 199 0.82 -8.03 12.61
CA GLY A 199 1.98 -7.29 13.11
C GLY A 199 1.63 -6.41 14.32
N TRP A 200 2.06 -5.15 14.30
CA TRP A 200 1.79 -4.19 15.36
C TRP A 200 0.29 -3.87 15.50
N ALA A 201 -0.45 -3.83 14.39
CA ALA A 201 -1.89 -3.58 14.43
C ALA A 201 -2.63 -4.67 15.22
N GLU A 202 -2.21 -5.95 15.13
CA GLU A 202 -2.81 -7.02 15.92
C GLU A 202 -2.52 -6.88 17.41
N LEU A 203 -1.30 -6.52 17.81
CA LEU A 203 -0.97 -6.26 19.21
C LEU A 203 -1.79 -5.11 19.81
N ASN A 204 -2.15 -4.13 19.00
CA ASN A 204 -2.92 -2.95 19.40
C ASN A 204 -4.41 -3.04 19.04
N ARG A 205 -4.89 -4.20 18.58
CA ARG A 205 -6.24 -4.39 18.03
C ARG A 205 -7.35 -3.84 18.90
N VAL A 206 -7.31 -4.10 20.20
CA VAL A 206 -8.35 -3.64 21.16
C VAL A 206 -8.53 -2.12 21.12
N GLY A 207 -7.43 -1.37 21.00
CA GLY A 207 -7.44 0.09 20.89
C GLY A 207 -7.77 0.62 19.48
N LEU A 208 -7.54 -0.17 18.45
CA LEU A 208 -7.64 0.26 17.05
C LEU A 208 -8.93 -0.15 16.35
N LEU A 209 -9.56 -1.26 16.77
CA LEU A 209 -10.74 -1.80 16.09
C LEU A 209 -11.93 -0.84 16.22
N PRO A 210 -12.45 -0.28 15.10
CA PRO A 210 -13.65 0.55 15.13
C PRO A 210 -14.88 -0.27 15.51
N THR A 211 -15.91 0.37 16.06
CA THR A 211 -17.20 -0.30 16.26
C THR A 211 -17.95 -0.44 14.92
N ARG A 212 -18.96 -1.32 14.89
CA ARG A 212 -19.84 -1.47 13.71
C ARG A 212 -20.55 -0.16 13.37
N GLU A 213 -20.99 0.59 14.38
CA GLU A 213 -21.67 1.86 14.20
C GLU A 213 -20.74 2.94 13.64
N GLN A 214 -19.46 2.95 14.07
CA GLN A 214 -18.44 3.84 13.52
C GLN A 214 -18.20 3.55 12.02
N LEU A 215 -18.07 2.28 11.65
CA LEU A 215 -17.89 1.87 10.25
C LEU A 215 -19.09 2.28 9.38
N GLN A 216 -20.31 1.99 9.83
CA GLN A 216 -21.53 2.36 9.11
C GLN A 216 -21.67 3.88 8.95
N ARG A 217 -21.31 4.65 9.97
CA ARG A 217 -21.32 6.12 9.90
C ARG A 217 -20.27 6.62 8.91
N ALA A 218 -19.06 6.10 8.95
CA ALA A 218 -17.98 6.46 8.04
C ALA A 218 -18.35 6.17 6.57
N GLU A 219 -18.99 5.03 6.31
CA GLU A 219 -19.46 4.67 4.98
C GLU A 219 -20.56 5.64 4.49
N ARG A 220 -21.54 5.98 5.34
CA ARG A 220 -22.58 6.97 4.98
C ARG A 220 -21.95 8.33 4.65
N ILE A 221 -21.09 8.86 5.52
CA ILE A 221 -20.40 10.14 5.28
C ILE A 221 -19.63 10.11 3.97
N THR A 222 -18.89 9.02 3.69
CA THR A 222 -18.15 8.88 2.45
C THR A 222 -19.07 8.88 1.23
N ASN A 223 -20.22 8.22 1.30
CA ASN A 223 -21.20 8.19 0.21
C ASN A 223 -21.88 9.55 -0.02
N GLU A 224 -22.16 10.29 1.05
CA GLU A 224 -22.65 11.69 0.97
C GLU A 224 -21.62 12.58 0.26
N TRP A 225 -20.34 12.46 0.63
CA TRP A 225 -19.25 13.18 -0.04
C TRP A 225 -19.08 12.79 -1.51
N ARG A 226 -19.19 11.50 -1.85
CA ARG A 226 -19.17 11.03 -3.26
C ARG A 226 -20.28 11.69 -4.09
N THR A 227 -21.49 11.75 -3.53
CA THR A 227 -22.63 12.41 -4.17
C THR A 227 -22.38 13.91 -4.36
N LYS A 228 -21.89 14.61 -3.33
CA LYS A 228 -21.54 16.02 -3.36
C LYS A 228 -20.47 16.33 -4.41
N LEU A 229 -19.36 15.58 -4.40
CA LEU A 229 -18.26 15.77 -5.35
C LEU A 229 -18.70 15.49 -6.80
N THR A 230 -19.55 14.49 -7.01
CA THR A 230 -20.11 14.19 -8.33
C THR A 230 -20.99 15.33 -8.82
N ALA A 231 -21.88 15.86 -7.98
CA ALA A 231 -22.75 16.99 -8.32
C ALA A 231 -21.94 18.26 -8.65
N GLN A 232 -20.83 18.48 -7.97
CA GLN A 232 -19.90 19.59 -8.20
C GLN A 232 -18.93 19.35 -9.37
N LYS A 233 -18.95 18.17 -10.01
CA LYS A 233 -17.98 17.76 -11.03
C LYS A 233 -16.53 17.85 -10.52
N HIS A 234 -16.33 17.65 -9.22
CA HIS A 234 -15.00 17.71 -8.60
C HIS A 234 -14.15 16.53 -9.05
N PRO A 235 -12.87 16.71 -9.42
CA PRO A 235 -12.02 15.64 -9.96
C PRO A 235 -11.67 14.56 -8.94
N CYS A 236 -11.58 14.89 -7.66
CA CYS A 236 -11.18 13.97 -6.59
C CYS A 236 -12.11 12.76 -6.48
N LYS A 237 -11.53 11.58 -6.39
CA LYS A 237 -12.24 10.30 -6.20
C LYS A 237 -12.02 9.74 -4.81
N LEU A 238 -13.10 9.28 -4.18
CA LEU A 238 -13.05 8.68 -2.85
C LEU A 238 -13.12 7.15 -2.96
N ILE A 239 -12.11 6.47 -2.43
CA ILE A 239 -12.05 5.02 -2.29
C ILE A 239 -12.23 4.72 -0.80
N PHE A 240 -13.34 4.10 -0.41
CA PHE A 240 -13.56 3.59 0.94
C PHE A 240 -13.50 2.07 0.88
N VAL A 241 -12.48 1.50 1.49
CA VAL A 241 -12.32 0.06 1.59
C VAL A 241 -13.15 -0.39 2.79
N THR A 242 -14.35 -0.90 2.56
CA THR A 242 -15.21 -1.40 3.62
C THR A 242 -14.59 -2.65 4.24
N PRO A 243 -14.28 -2.64 5.54
CA PRO A 243 -13.72 -3.82 6.20
C PRO A 243 -14.77 -4.91 6.41
N ASP A 244 -14.29 -6.14 6.56
CA ASP A 244 -15.11 -7.33 6.85
C ASP A 244 -14.96 -7.82 8.31
N TYR A 245 -14.54 -6.93 9.22
CA TYR A 245 -14.29 -7.28 10.63
C TYR A 245 -15.47 -7.92 11.36
N TYR A 246 -16.70 -7.62 10.91
CA TYR A 246 -17.94 -8.04 11.51
C TYR A 246 -18.78 -8.93 10.58
N GLU A 247 -18.21 -9.34 9.46
CA GLU A 247 -18.87 -10.25 8.52
C GLU A 247 -18.62 -11.72 8.92
N GLU A 248 -19.57 -12.59 8.64
CA GLU A 248 -19.42 -14.03 8.88
C GLU A 248 -18.38 -14.69 7.96
N ARG A 249 -18.15 -14.09 6.81
CA ARG A 249 -17.19 -14.57 5.81
C ARG A 249 -16.37 -13.41 5.26
N PRO A 250 -15.07 -13.60 5.03
CA PRO A 250 -14.25 -12.59 4.39
C PRO A 250 -14.75 -12.32 2.95
N LYS A 251 -14.61 -11.06 2.51
CA LYS A 251 -14.90 -10.66 1.14
C LYS A 251 -13.93 -11.31 0.16
N ALA A 252 -14.38 -11.56 -1.06
CA ALA A 252 -13.51 -12.00 -2.13
C ALA A 252 -12.47 -10.91 -2.43
N CYS A 253 -11.19 -11.24 -2.24
CA CYS A 253 -10.10 -10.33 -2.51
C CYS A 253 -9.75 -10.34 -4.00
N MET A 254 -9.90 -9.20 -4.70
CA MET A 254 -9.47 -8.98 -6.08
C MET A 254 -9.81 -10.13 -7.05
N SER A 255 -11.02 -10.68 -6.94
CA SER A 255 -11.51 -11.83 -7.73
C SER A 255 -10.73 -13.14 -7.51
N GLY A 256 -9.90 -13.21 -6.50
CA GLY A 256 -9.14 -14.39 -6.12
C GLY A 256 -7.72 -14.02 -5.68
N TRP A 257 -7.28 -14.71 -4.63
CA TRP A 257 -5.98 -14.47 -4.03
C TRP A 257 -4.85 -14.94 -4.97
N GLY A 258 -3.82 -14.11 -5.17
CA GLY A 258 -2.71 -14.43 -6.05
C GLY A 258 -3.04 -14.46 -7.55
N LYS A 259 -4.17 -13.88 -7.99
CA LYS A 259 -4.54 -13.87 -9.42
C LYS A 259 -3.99 -12.69 -10.20
N LEU A 260 -3.88 -11.53 -9.57
CA LEU A 260 -3.52 -10.28 -10.25
C LEU A 260 -2.34 -9.57 -9.59
N PHE A 261 -2.07 -9.92 -8.34
CA PHE A 261 -1.16 -9.20 -7.46
C PHE A 261 -0.01 -10.11 -7.04
N LEU A 262 1.19 -9.60 -7.15
CA LEU A 262 2.42 -10.23 -6.67
C LEU A 262 3.13 -9.26 -5.74
N ASP A 263 3.45 -9.70 -4.54
CA ASP A 263 4.18 -8.95 -3.54
C ASP A 263 5.55 -9.59 -3.32
N ILE A 264 6.60 -8.81 -3.43
CA ILE A 264 7.96 -9.25 -3.14
C ILE A 264 8.48 -8.48 -1.93
N THR A 265 8.80 -9.22 -0.89
CA THR A 265 9.32 -8.68 0.37
C THR A 265 10.78 -8.27 0.23
N PRO A 266 11.32 -7.45 1.16
CA PRO A 266 12.71 -6.99 1.09
C PRO A 266 13.76 -8.09 1.02
N ASP A 267 13.50 -9.26 1.62
CA ASP A 267 14.41 -10.43 1.56
C ASP A 267 14.20 -11.34 0.33
N GLY A 268 13.24 -10.96 -0.53
CA GLY A 268 12.96 -11.67 -1.79
C GLY A 268 11.88 -12.73 -1.68
N THR A 269 11.17 -12.87 -0.57
CA THR A 269 10.04 -13.80 -0.47
C THR A 269 8.88 -13.30 -1.33
N ALA A 270 8.31 -14.19 -2.15
CA ALA A 270 7.19 -13.87 -3.03
C ALA A 270 5.86 -14.28 -2.38
N LEU A 271 4.93 -13.33 -2.28
CA LEU A 271 3.64 -13.49 -1.61
C LEU A 271 2.49 -13.17 -2.58
N PRO A 272 1.33 -13.84 -2.46
CA PRO A 272 0.12 -13.46 -3.19
C PRO A 272 -0.49 -12.14 -2.70
N CYS A 273 -0.16 -11.71 -1.50
CA CYS A 273 -0.34 -10.37 -0.93
C CYS A 273 0.44 -10.28 0.40
N HIS A 274 0.70 -9.08 0.89
CA HIS A 274 1.46 -8.88 2.12
C HIS A 274 0.85 -9.55 3.38
N SER A 275 -0.47 -9.79 3.41
CA SER A 275 -1.10 -10.51 4.52
C SER A 275 -0.80 -12.01 4.53
N ALA A 276 -0.37 -12.58 3.40
CA ALA A 276 -0.09 -14.00 3.28
C ALA A 276 1.06 -14.48 4.17
N ARG A 277 1.98 -13.58 4.55
CA ARG A 277 3.08 -13.91 5.48
C ARG A 277 2.62 -14.42 6.84
N GLN A 278 1.36 -14.24 7.21
CA GLN A 278 0.77 -14.79 8.43
C GLN A 278 0.42 -16.28 8.32
N LEU A 279 0.41 -16.84 7.12
CA LEU A 279 0.09 -18.24 6.91
C LEU A 279 1.27 -19.14 7.35
N PRO A 280 0.99 -20.30 7.96
CA PRO A 280 2.02 -21.25 8.37
C PRO A 280 2.52 -22.10 7.18
N VAL A 281 2.93 -21.41 6.10
CA VAL A 281 3.47 -22.03 4.89
C VAL A 281 4.79 -21.35 4.50
N LYS A 282 5.71 -22.11 3.92
CA LYS A 282 6.93 -21.54 3.35
C LYS A 282 6.62 -21.01 1.95
N PHE A 283 6.75 -19.72 1.75
CA PHE A 283 6.64 -19.09 0.45
C PHE A 283 7.95 -19.18 -0.33
N PRO A 284 7.90 -19.23 -1.68
CA PRO A 284 9.11 -19.26 -2.50
C PRO A 284 9.85 -17.92 -2.43
N ASN A 285 11.14 -17.94 -2.82
CA ASN A 285 12.00 -16.77 -2.80
C ASN A 285 12.61 -16.53 -4.17
N VAL A 286 12.68 -15.27 -4.61
CA VAL A 286 13.22 -14.87 -5.92
C VAL A 286 14.74 -15.10 -6.04
N ARG A 287 15.44 -15.39 -4.95
CA ARG A 287 16.84 -15.80 -4.97
C ARG A 287 17.03 -17.26 -5.36
N GLU A 288 16.01 -18.08 -5.16
CA GLU A 288 16.01 -19.51 -5.38
C GLU A 288 15.31 -19.90 -6.69
N HIS A 289 14.27 -19.14 -7.05
CA HIS A 289 13.39 -19.43 -8.17
C HIS A 289 13.12 -18.19 -9.03
N SER A 290 12.92 -18.40 -10.35
CA SER A 290 12.43 -17.33 -11.22
C SER A 290 10.99 -16.95 -10.89
N LEU A 291 10.57 -15.71 -11.20
CA LEU A 291 9.17 -15.32 -11.03
C LEU A 291 8.22 -16.12 -11.92
N GLU A 292 8.67 -16.62 -13.06
CA GLU A 292 7.88 -17.51 -13.92
C GLU A 292 7.56 -18.83 -13.19
N HIS A 293 8.56 -19.46 -12.56
CA HIS A 293 8.34 -20.64 -11.74
C HIS A 293 7.41 -20.34 -10.57
N ILE A 294 7.66 -19.26 -9.80
CA ILE A 294 6.86 -18.88 -8.65
C ILE A 294 5.38 -18.63 -8.99
N TRP A 295 5.12 -18.05 -10.17
CA TRP A 295 3.78 -17.67 -10.58
C TRP A 295 2.96 -18.83 -11.15
N PHE A 296 3.59 -19.78 -11.81
CA PHE A 296 2.90 -20.82 -12.55
C PHE A 296 3.02 -22.24 -11.96
N GLU A 297 3.92 -22.47 -11.02
CA GLU A 297 4.17 -23.78 -10.40
C GLU A 297 3.99 -23.78 -8.90
#